data_15962a86e9597d556091249b19f83f2e
#
_entry.id   15962a86e9597d556091249b19f83f2e
#
_cell.length_a   1.000
_cell.length_b   1.000
_cell.length_c   1.000
_cell.angle_alpha   90.00
_cell.angle_beta   90.00
_cell.angle_gamma   90.00
#
_symmetry.space_group_name_H-M   'P 1'
#
loop_
_entity.id
_entity.type
_entity.pdbx_description
1 polymer ?
#
loop_
_entity_poly.entity_id
_entity_poly.type
_entity_poly.pdbx_seq_one_letter_code
_entity_poly.pdbx_strand_id
1 'polypeptide(L)'
;TYVFWGGREGTETDLSKNAADAIKRNREAMNFLCEYVLDQGYDLKFALEAKPNEPRGDIYNPTTGHMLAFIETLDHPEMVGVNPEVAHEHMAGINFMHGVAQAWEAGKLFHIDLNDQYPGRYDQDLRFGSRDIKAAFYLVKFLEDVGYEGMRHFDAHAYRTEDYEGVKDFARGCISTYLVLKEKAAQFNADKEIQALLAEINADDGSMSQYFGAYSADKARALKEQPFDRSEISSKGLQYERLDQLTID
;
A
#
# COMPACT_ATOMS: atom_id res chain seq x y z
N THR A 1 -17.81 -3.60 -2.41
CA THR A 1 -16.58 -3.85 -3.20
C THR A 1 -16.39 -5.35 -3.36
N TYR A 2 -16.04 -5.79 -4.55
CA TYR A 2 -15.66 -7.16 -4.85
C TYR A 2 -14.13 -7.21 -5.08
N VAL A 3 -13.43 -7.96 -4.25
CA VAL A 3 -11.99 -8.17 -4.42
C VAL A 3 -11.77 -9.21 -5.52
N PHE A 4 -10.89 -8.90 -6.45
CA PHE A 4 -10.57 -9.73 -7.60
C PHE A 4 -9.08 -10.04 -7.63
N TRP A 5 -8.77 -11.31 -7.45
CA TRP A 5 -7.40 -11.83 -7.52
C TRP A 5 -7.21 -12.71 -8.76
N GLY A 6 -6.22 -12.34 -9.57
CA GLY A 6 -5.90 -13.02 -10.83
C GLY A 6 -4.85 -14.14 -10.69
N GLY A 7 -4.86 -14.93 -9.63
CA GLY A 7 -3.79 -15.87 -9.28
C GLY A 7 -3.43 -16.95 -10.29
N ARG A 8 -4.23 -17.12 -11.34
CA ARG A 8 -3.91 -18.03 -12.47
C ARG A 8 -3.46 -17.31 -13.73
N GLU A 9 -3.48 -15.99 -13.71
CA GLU A 9 -3.09 -15.13 -14.83
C GLU A 9 -1.57 -14.85 -14.81
N GLY A 10 -0.80 -15.89 -15.08
CA GLY A 10 0.65 -15.86 -15.07
C GLY A 10 1.25 -16.98 -15.92
N THR A 11 2.53 -17.18 -15.78
CA THR A 11 3.29 -18.16 -16.56
C THR A 11 4.42 -18.78 -15.75
N GLU A 12 4.78 -20.02 -16.10
CA GLU A 12 6.00 -20.69 -15.60
C GLU A 12 7.19 -20.38 -16.50
N THR A 13 6.95 -19.96 -17.74
CA THR A 13 7.97 -19.53 -18.70
C THR A 13 7.36 -18.56 -19.70
N ASP A 14 8.04 -17.44 -19.96
CA ASP A 14 7.58 -16.38 -20.87
C ASP A 14 7.30 -16.88 -22.30
N LEU A 15 7.94 -17.95 -22.72
CA LEU A 15 7.70 -18.54 -24.03
C LEU A 15 6.36 -19.31 -24.13
N SER A 16 5.69 -19.58 -23.02
CA SER A 16 4.43 -20.35 -22.98
C SER A 16 3.21 -19.53 -23.40
N LYS A 17 3.28 -18.21 -23.32
CA LYS A 17 2.17 -17.28 -23.59
C LYS A 17 2.70 -15.99 -24.24
N ASN A 18 1.86 -15.36 -25.06
CA ASN A 18 2.07 -13.97 -25.42
C ASN A 18 1.56 -13.08 -24.25
N ALA A 19 2.48 -12.48 -23.52
CA ALA A 19 2.16 -11.65 -22.35
C ALA A 19 1.27 -10.44 -22.71
N ALA A 20 1.49 -9.80 -23.85
CA ALA A 20 0.68 -8.67 -24.30
C ALA A 20 -0.77 -9.10 -24.57
N ASP A 21 -0.99 -10.26 -25.19
CA ASP A 21 -2.33 -10.80 -25.44
C ASP A 21 -3.01 -11.22 -24.11
N ALA A 22 -2.24 -11.75 -23.15
CA ALA A 22 -2.77 -12.11 -21.85
C ALA A 22 -3.27 -10.87 -21.08
N ILE A 23 -2.49 -9.80 -21.03
CA ILE A 23 -2.87 -8.52 -20.40
C ILE A 23 -4.07 -7.89 -21.13
N LYS A 24 -4.10 -7.95 -22.47
CA LYS A 24 -5.24 -7.48 -23.26
C LYS A 24 -6.53 -8.24 -22.91
N ARG A 25 -6.48 -9.56 -22.82
CA ARG A 25 -7.65 -10.38 -22.43
C ARG A 25 -8.13 -10.07 -21.02
N ASN A 26 -7.20 -9.83 -20.08
CA ASN A 26 -7.57 -9.40 -18.73
C ASN A 26 -8.32 -8.07 -18.75
N ARG A 27 -7.84 -7.09 -19.53
CA ARG A 27 -8.52 -5.80 -19.72
C ARG A 27 -9.92 -5.97 -20.30
N GLU A 28 -10.09 -6.79 -21.34
CA GLU A 28 -11.38 -7.07 -21.95
C GLU A 28 -12.34 -7.74 -20.97
N ALA A 29 -11.83 -8.65 -20.10
CA ALA A 29 -12.62 -9.30 -19.07
C ALA A 29 -13.07 -8.29 -17.99
N MET A 30 -12.19 -7.40 -17.55
CA MET A 30 -12.56 -6.37 -16.57
C MET A 30 -13.56 -5.36 -17.14
N ASN A 31 -13.39 -4.92 -18.37
CA ASN A 31 -14.38 -4.08 -19.05
C ASN A 31 -15.74 -4.77 -19.13
N PHE A 32 -15.78 -6.05 -19.53
CA PHE A 32 -17.01 -6.83 -19.54
C PHE A 32 -17.67 -6.89 -18.15
N LEU A 33 -16.91 -7.11 -17.08
CA LEU A 33 -17.46 -7.16 -15.72
C LEU A 33 -18.02 -5.79 -15.27
N CYS A 34 -17.36 -4.70 -15.61
CA CYS A 34 -17.85 -3.36 -15.33
C CYS A 34 -19.17 -3.08 -16.08
N GLU A 35 -19.22 -3.36 -17.38
CA GLU A 35 -20.43 -3.24 -18.18
C GLU A 35 -21.58 -4.10 -17.61
N TYR A 36 -21.29 -5.35 -17.23
CA TYR A 36 -22.29 -6.22 -16.64
C TYR A 36 -22.87 -5.65 -15.34
N VAL A 37 -22.03 -5.10 -14.46
CA VAL A 37 -22.46 -4.46 -13.20
C VAL A 37 -23.37 -3.26 -13.49
N LEU A 38 -23.00 -2.44 -14.47
CA LEU A 38 -23.80 -1.29 -14.90
C LEU A 38 -25.15 -1.71 -15.49
N ASP A 39 -25.17 -2.68 -16.39
CA ASP A 39 -26.38 -3.19 -17.03
C ASP A 39 -27.38 -3.80 -16.02
N GLN A 40 -26.86 -4.45 -14.98
CA GLN A 40 -27.69 -5.01 -13.90
C GLN A 40 -28.12 -3.97 -12.85
N GLY A 41 -27.55 -2.76 -12.88
CA GLY A 41 -27.81 -1.73 -11.89
C GLY A 41 -27.29 -2.07 -10.48
N TYR A 42 -26.21 -2.86 -10.37
CA TYR A 42 -25.63 -3.22 -9.10
C TYR A 42 -24.78 -2.07 -8.54
N ASP A 43 -24.91 -1.83 -7.23
CA ASP A 43 -23.99 -0.95 -6.50
C ASP A 43 -22.74 -1.74 -6.10
N LEU A 44 -21.86 -1.96 -7.07
CA LEU A 44 -20.65 -2.77 -6.90
C LEU A 44 -19.46 -2.12 -7.60
N LYS A 45 -18.31 -2.15 -6.94
CA LYS A 45 -17.00 -1.79 -7.50
C LYS A 45 -16.03 -2.96 -7.33
N PHE A 46 -14.99 -2.98 -8.14
CA PHE A 46 -13.93 -3.99 -8.09
C PHE A 46 -12.69 -3.44 -7.42
N ALA A 47 -12.02 -4.26 -6.62
CA ALA A 47 -10.69 -3.98 -6.07
C ALA A 47 -9.73 -5.08 -6.54
N LEU A 48 -8.74 -4.71 -7.33
CA LEU A 48 -7.76 -5.64 -7.89
C LEU A 48 -6.65 -5.90 -6.88
N GLU A 49 -6.39 -7.18 -6.63
CA GLU A 49 -5.35 -7.64 -5.75
C GLU A 49 -4.14 -8.12 -6.54
N ALA A 50 -3.03 -7.46 -6.34
CA ALA A 50 -1.76 -7.82 -6.98
C ALA A 50 -1.05 -8.92 -6.20
N LYS A 51 -0.43 -9.86 -6.93
CA LYS A 51 0.45 -10.90 -6.36
C LYS A 51 1.57 -11.20 -7.34
N PRO A 52 2.85 -11.25 -6.91
CA PRO A 52 3.95 -11.41 -7.85
C PRO A 52 4.11 -12.83 -8.40
N ASN A 53 3.82 -13.83 -7.58
CA ASN A 53 3.96 -15.25 -7.91
C ASN A 53 3.01 -16.11 -7.06
N GLU A 54 3.03 -17.45 -7.26
CA GLU A 54 2.18 -18.41 -6.57
C GLU A 54 0.67 -18.21 -6.83
N PRO A 55 -0.02 -19.20 -7.43
CA PRO A 55 0.48 -20.54 -7.77
C PRO A 55 1.29 -20.61 -9.08
N ARG A 56 1.45 -19.52 -9.80
CA ARG A 56 2.32 -19.44 -10.98
C ARG A 56 3.71 -18.97 -10.60
N GLY A 57 4.72 -19.28 -11.42
CA GLY A 57 6.07 -18.77 -11.25
C GLY A 57 6.10 -17.24 -11.26
N ASP A 58 5.41 -16.64 -12.25
CA ASP A 58 5.18 -15.20 -12.36
C ASP A 58 3.71 -14.91 -12.66
N ILE A 59 3.15 -13.89 -12.02
CA ILE A 59 1.77 -13.41 -12.22
C ILE A 59 1.81 -12.03 -12.88
N TYR A 60 0.94 -11.78 -13.85
CA TYR A 60 0.83 -10.49 -14.52
C TYR A 60 0.30 -9.42 -13.55
N ASN A 61 0.75 -8.18 -13.73
CA ASN A 61 0.45 -7.05 -12.84
C ASN A 61 0.83 -7.34 -11.37
N PRO A 62 2.09 -7.64 -11.09
CA PRO A 62 2.54 -8.28 -9.85
C PRO A 62 2.53 -7.39 -8.61
N THR A 63 2.32 -6.07 -8.76
CA THR A 63 2.33 -5.11 -7.63
C THR A 63 1.20 -4.10 -7.75
N THR A 64 0.89 -3.42 -6.66
CA THR A 64 -0.09 -2.34 -6.61
C THR A 64 0.13 -1.30 -7.72
N GLY A 65 1.39 -0.88 -7.96
CA GLY A 65 1.70 0.09 -9.01
C GLY A 65 1.38 -0.43 -10.42
N HIS A 66 1.60 -1.71 -10.71
CA HIS A 66 1.21 -2.32 -11.97
C HIS A 66 -0.31 -2.36 -12.14
N MET A 67 -1.04 -2.68 -11.06
CA MET A 67 -2.52 -2.67 -11.09
C MET A 67 -3.06 -1.25 -11.32
N LEU A 68 -2.48 -0.23 -10.72
CA LEU A 68 -2.86 1.17 -10.97
C LEU A 68 -2.68 1.54 -12.45
N ALA A 69 -1.53 1.19 -13.04
CA ALA A 69 -1.29 1.43 -14.47
C ALA A 69 -2.25 0.64 -15.37
N PHE A 70 -2.60 -0.59 -14.99
CA PHE A 70 -3.58 -1.40 -15.70
C PHE A 70 -4.99 -0.78 -15.65
N ILE A 71 -5.42 -0.29 -14.48
CA ILE A 71 -6.72 0.36 -14.29
C ILE A 71 -6.91 1.54 -15.23
N GLU A 72 -5.87 2.34 -15.47
CA GLU A 72 -5.91 3.48 -16.41
C GLU A 72 -6.14 3.06 -17.87
N THR A 73 -6.05 1.78 -18.20
CA THR A 73 -6.32 1.24 -19.54
C THR A 73 -7.76 0.73 -19.72
N LEU A 74 -8.56 0.76 -18.66
CA LEU A 74 -9.95 0.29 -18.66
C LEU A 74 -10.91 1.35 -19.22
N ASP A 75 -12.06 0.89 -19.71
CA ASP A 75 -13.12 1.78 -20.21
C ASP A 75 -13.88 2.45 -19.03
N HIS A 76 -13.94 1.80 -17.86
CA HIS A 76 -14.58 2.28 -16.64
C HIS A 76 -13.60 2.30 -15.44
N PRO A 77 -12.52 3.10 -15.51
CA PRO A 77 -11.50 3.11 -14.46
C PRO A 77 -12.04 3.56 -13.09
N GLU A 78 -13.13 4.35 -13.05
CA GLU A 78 -13.77 4.81 -11.81
C GLU A 78 -14.47 3.69 -11.03
N MET A 79 -14.78 2.57 -11.69
CA MET A 79 -15.37 1.37 -11.06
C MET A 79 -14.33 0.44 -10.46
N VAL A 80 -13.05 0.66 -10.77
CA VAL A 80 -11.97 -0.26 -10.41
C VAL A 80 -10.91 0.46 -9.58
N GLY A 81 -10.58 -0.11 -8.45
CA GLY A 81 -9.49 0.28 -7.58
C GLY A 81 -8.60 -0.91 -7.26
N VAL A 82 -7.80 -0.78 -6.21
CA VAL A 82 -6.88 -1.83 -5.76
C VAL A 82 -7.20 -2.29 -4.35
N ASN A 83 -6.80 -3.54 -4.08
CA ASN A 83 -6.73 -4.17 -2.78
C ASN A 83 -5.27 -4.57 -2.52
N PRO A 84 -4.41 -3.66 -2.03
CA PRO A 84 -3.05 -4.04 -1.66
C PRO A 84 -3.06 -5.02 -0.49
N GLU A 85 -2.18 -6.03 -0.55
CA GLU A 85 -1.97 -6.99 0.52
C GLU A 85 -0.51 -6.97 0.98
N VAL A 86 -0.31 -6.98 2.32
CA VAL A 86 1.03 -6.89 2.93
C VAL A 86 1.96 -7.98 2.44
N ALA A 87 1.50 -9.26 2.48
CA ALA A 87 2.32 -10.40 2.10
C ALA A 87 2.75 -10.32 0.63
N HIS A 88 1.85 -9.98 -0.26
CA HIS A 88 2.10 -9.94 -1.70
C HIS A 88 3.16 -8.89 -2.09
N GLU A 89 3.09 -7.69 -1.53
CA GLU A 89 4.09 -6.66 -1.79
C GLU A 89 5.46 -7.02 -1.16
N HIS A 90 5.48 -7.67 0.01
CA HIS A 90 6.70 -8.21 0.61
C HIS A 90 7.31 -9.36 -0.19
N MET A 91 6.50 -10.20 -0.83
CA MET A 91 6.98 -11.23 -1.78
C MET A 91 7.68 -10.58 -2.98
N ALA A 92 7.21 -9.42 -3.43
CA ALA A 92 7.85 -8.63 -4.48
C ALA A 92 9.10 -7.87 -3.99
N GLY A 93 9.40 -7.90 -2.69
CA GLY A 93 10.57 -7.23 -2.09
C GLY A 93 10.46 -5.71 -2.01
N ILE A 94 9.24 -5.15 -2.00
CA ILE A 94 9.00 -3.71 -1.99
C ILE A 94 8.37 -3.23 -0.68
N ASN A 95 8.38 -1.92 -0.48
CA ASN A 95 7.76 -1.30 0.69
C ASN A 95 6.25 -1.21 0.51
N PHE A 96 5.52 -1.95 1.33
CA PHE A 96 4.06 -2.02 1.27
C PHE A 96 3.39 -0.66 1.46
N MET A 97 3.82 0.12 2.46
CA MET A 97 3.22 1.42 2.73
C MET A 97 3.32 2.39 1.54
N HIS A 98 4.40 2.31 0.75
CA HIS A 98 4.55 3.15 -0.45
C HIS A 98 3.52 2.78 -1.52
N GLY A 99 3.21 1.49 -1.71
CA GLY A 99 2.15 1.03 -2.62
C GLY A 99 0.77 1.51 -2.16
N VAL A 100 0.48 1.39 -0.86
CA VAL A 100 -0.77 1.88 -0.27
C VAL A 100 -0.90 3.41 -0.41
N ALA A 101 0.18 4.16 -0.15
CA ALA A 101 0.20 5.61 -0.31
C ALA A 101 -0.05 6.04 -1.77
N GLN A 102 0.54 5.32 -2.73
CA GLN A 102 0.31 5.56 -4.16
C GLN A 102 -1.16 5.30 -4.54
N ALA A 103 -1.75 4.21 -4.03
CA ALA A 103 -3.15 3.88 -4.26
C ALA A 103 -4.10 4.92 -3.64
N TRP A 104 -3.77 5.41 -2.45
CA TRP A 104 -4.53 6.47 -1.79
C TRP A 104 -4.49 7.77 -2.57
N GLU A 105 -3.30 8.22 -2.95
CA GLU A 105 -3.10 9.46 -3.72
C GLU A 105 -3.84 9.43 -5.06
N ALA A 106 -3.86 8.27 -5.74
CA ALA A 106 -4.61 8.06 -6.98
C ALA A 106 -6.14 7.94 -6.78
N GLY A 107 -6.65 7.96 -5.53
CA GLY A 107 -8.08 7.75 -5.24
C GLY A 107 -8.56 6.33 -5.56
N LYS A 108 -7.65 5.34 -5.56
CA LYS A 108 -7.89 3.95 -5.97
C LYS A 108 -7.76 2.93 -4.84
N LEU A 109 -7.53 3.34 -3.61
CA LEU A 109 -7.50 2.44 -2.45
C LEU A 109 -8.93 2.06 -2.03
N PHE A 110 -9.50 1.03 -2.64
CA PHE A 110 -10.89 0.63 -2.40
C PHE A 110 -11.02 -0.40 -1.28
N HIS A 111 -9.98 -1.18 -1.06
CA HIS A 111 -9.92 -2.21 -0.03
C HIS A 111 -8.46 -2.38 0.41
N ILE A 112 -8.22 -3.04 1.54
CA ILE A 112 -6.86 -3.39 1.98
C ILE A 112 -6.89 -4.72 2.74
N ASP A 113 -5.95 -5.61 2.41
CA ASP A 113 -5.74 -6.87 3.11
C ASP A 113 -4.50 -6.80 4.00
N LEU A 114 -4.72 -7.15 5.26
CA LEU A 114 -3.76 -7.05 6.34
C LEU A 114 -3.33 -8.43 6.80
N ASN A 115 -2.07 -8.71 6.71
CA ASN A 115 -1.40 -9.90 7.21
C ASN A 115 0.05 -9.59 7.55
N ASP A 116 0.91 -10.58 7.60
CA ASP A 116 2.35 -10.42 7.78
C ASP A 116 3.11 -11.52 7.04
N GLN A 117 4.38 -11.26 6.72
CA GLN A 117 5.15 -12.07 5.80
C GLN A 117 6.65 -12.03 6.12
N TYR A 118 7.33 -13.16 6.06
CA TYR A 118 8.80 -13.20 6.05
C TYR A 118 9.35 -12.95 4.65
N PRO A 119 10.42 -12.15 4.51
CA PRO A 119 11.09 -11.96 3.21
C PRO A 119 11.55 -13.29 2.61
N GLY A 120 11.45 -13.40 1.27
CA GLY A 120 11.93 -14.56 0.54
C GLY A 120 11.15 -15.85 0.81
N ARG A 121 9.91 -15.76 1.19
CA ARG A 121 8.96 -16.87 1.32
C ARG A 121 7.84 -16.73 0.31
N TYR A 122 7.18 -17.85 0.00
CA TYR A 122 5.86 -17.85 -0.60
C TYR A 122 4.85 -17.33 0.42
N ASP A 123 3.66 -17.06 -0.03
CA ASP A 123 2.59 -16.52 0.75
C ASP A 123 2.35 -17.29 2.05
N GLN A 124 2.52 -16.59 3.18
CA GLN A 124 2.41 -17.23 4.49
C GLN A 124 1.16 -16.81 5.25
N ASP A 125 0.53 -15.70 4.87
CA ASP A 125 -0.69 -15.18 5.48
C ASP A 125 -0.62 -15.18 7.01
N LEU A 126 0.50 -14.70 7.55
CA LEU A 126 0.71 -14.67 9.00
C LEU A 126 -0.21 -13.64 9.65
N ARG A 127 -0.50 -13.84 10.93
CA ARG A 127 -1.27 -12.88 11.73
C ARG A 127 -0.68 -11.48 11.64
N PHE A 128 -1.53 -10.50 11.39
CA PHE A 128 -1.14 -9.10 11.26
C PHE A 128 -0.26 -8.60 12.41
N GLY A 129 0.89 -8.02 12.09
CA GLY A 129 1.88 -7.48 13.02
C GLY A 129 2.65 -8.52 13.84
N SER A 130 2.54 -9.83 13.48
CA SER A 130 3.21 -10.89 14.25
C SER A 130 4.71 -11.00 13.98
N ARG A 131 5.15 -10.49 12.83
CA ARG A 131 6.55 -10.54 12.42
C ARG A 131 7.20 -9.16 12.43
N ASP A 132 6.54 -8.14 11.85
CA ASP A 132 7.08 -6.78 11.76
C ASP A 132 6.07 -5.76 12.31
N ILE A 133 6.03 -5.66 13.63
CA ILE A 133 5.11 -4.75 14.33
C ILE A 133 5.36 -3.28 13.98
N LYS A 134 6.61 -2.90 13.67
CA LYS A 134 6.97 -1.52 13.31
C LYS A 134 6.43 -1.16 11.93
N ALA A 135 6.57 -2.04 10.94
CA ALA A 135 5.97 -1.84 9.63
C ALA A 135 4.43 -1.79 9.72
N ALA A 136 3.84 -2.68 10.53
CA ALA A 136 2.39 -2.66 10.81
C ALA A 136 1.96 -1.34 11.47
N PHE A 137 2.75 -0.79 12.40
CA PHE A 137 2.48 0.51 13.01
C PHE A 137 2.51 1.64 11.98
N TYR A 138 3.52 1.71 11.11
CA TYR A 138 3.58 2.73 10.06
C TYR A 138 2.39 2.69 9.14
N LEU A 139 1.96 1.49 8.76
CA LEU A 139 0.78 1.31 7.94
C LEU A 139 -0.50 1.81 8.64
N VAL A 140 -0.75 1.34 9.87
CA VAL A 140 -1.95 1.76 10.62
C VAL A 140 -1.94 3.26 10.83
N LYS A 141 -0.80 3.83 11.24
CA LYS A 141 -0.65 5.28 11.39
C LYS A 141 -0.99 6.02 10.10
N PHE A 142 -0.47 5.57 8.96
CA PHE A 142 -0.78 6.17 7.67
C PHE A 142 -2.28 6.14 7.38
N LEU A 143 -2.94 4.99 7.53
CA LEU A 143 -4.38 4.85 7.27
C LEU A 143 -5.24 5.76 8.16
N GLU A 144 -4.86 5.90 9.44
CA GLU A 144 -5.56 6.78 10.37
C GLU A 144 -5.30 8.26 10.07
N ASP A 145 -4.06 8.64 9.74
CA ASP A 145 -3.69 10.02 9.43
C ASP A 145 -4.37 10.54 8.16
N VAL A 146 -4.54 9.71 7.14
CA VAL A 146 -5.23 10.10 5.90
C VAL A 146 -6.75 9.95 5.99
N GLY A 147 -7.28 9.41 7.10
CA GLY A 147 -8.71 9.21 7.29
C GLY A 147 -9.30 8.15 6.36
N TYR A 148 -8.59 7.05 6.12
CA TYR A 148 -9.10 5.97 5.30
C TYR A 148 -10.31 5.30 5.95
N GLU A 149 -11.47 5.35 5.29
CA GLU A 149 -12.73 4.77 5.76
C GLU A 149 -13.11 3.46 5.05
N GLY A 150 -12.31 3.01 4.09
CA GLY A 150 -12.54 1.77 3.36
C GLY A 150 -12.42 0.51 4.23
N MET A 151 -12.86 -0.60 3.66
CA MET A 151 -12.80 -1.89 4.33
C MET A 151 -11.35 -2.32 4.59
N ARG A 152 -11.13 -2.90 5.77
CA ARG A 152 -9.89 -3.54 6.20
C ARG A 152 -10.20 -5.00 6.48
N HIS A 153 -9.57 -5.86 5.78
CA HIS A 153 -9.73 -7.30 5.93
C HIS A 153 -8.42 -7.93 6.41
N PHE A 154 -8.49 -9.07 7.08
CA PHE A 154 -7.31 -9.86 7.42
C PHE A 154 -7.31 -11.08 6.53
N ASP A 155 -6.66 -11.00 5.37
CA ASP A 155 -6.38 -12.16 4.54
C ASP A 155 -5.19 -12.91 5.14
N ALA A 156 -5.52 -13.73 6.12
CA ALA A 156 -4.54 -14.42 6.95
C ALA A 156 -5.17 -15.65 7.59
N HIS A 157 -4.32 -16.58 8.03
CA HIS A 157 -4.79 -17.79 8.67
C HIS A 157 -3.98 -18.14 9.93
N ALA A 158 -4.62 -18.85 10.86
CA ALA A 158 -3.96 -19.42 12.02
C ALA A 158 -2.93 -20.49 11.59
N TYR A 159 -1.95 -20.78 12.45
CA TYR A 159 -1.06 -21.91 12.23
C TYR A 159 -1.86 -23.19 12.02
N ARG A 160 -1.41 -24.04 11.11
CA ARG A 160 -2.12 -25.28 10.73
C ARG A 160 -2.23 -26.31 11.86
N THR A 161 -1.52 -26.09 12.95
CA THR A 161 -1.56 -26.92 14.17
C THR A 161 -2.62 -26.46 15.18
N GLU A 162 -3.30 -25.34 14.91
CA GLU A 162 -4.29 -24.79 15.84
C GLU A 162 -5.61 -25.58 15.80
N ASP A 163 -6.26 -25.60 16.96
CA ASP A 163 -7.64 -26.05 17.11
C ASP A 163 -8.64 -24.91 16.91
N TYR A 164 -9.90 -25.16 17.15
CA TYR A 164 -10.97 -24.16 16.97
C TYR A 164 -10.81 -22.93 17.87
N GLU A 165 -10.33 -23.09 19.10
CA GLU A 165 -10.09 -21.97 20.00
C GLU A 165 -8.86 -21.17 19.56
N GLY A 166 -7.80 -21.84 19.11
CA GLY A 166 -6.62 -21.18 18.53
C GLY A 166 -6.94 -20.36 17.30
N VAL A 167 -7.85 -20.81 16.44
CA VAL A 167 -8.34 -20.01 15.28
C VAL A 167 -9.10 -18.77 15.75
N LYS A 168 -9.90 -18.85 16.80
CA LYS A 168 -10.56 -17.66 17.39
C LYS A 168 -9.55 -16.68 17.99
N ASP A 169 -8.53 -17.19 18.66
CA ASP A 169 -7.48 -16.35 19.25
C ASP A 169 -6.65 -15.67 18.18
N PHE A 170 -6.39 -16.38 17.07
CA PHE A 170 -5.80 -15.76 15.88
C PHE A 170 -6.62 -14.57 15.38
N ALA A 171 -7.92 -14.75 15.15
CA ALA A 171 -8.80 -13.70 14.65
C ALA A 171 -8.88 -12.50 15.61
N ARG A 172 -9.05 -12.79 16.93
CA ARG A 172 -9.02 -11.75 17.97
C ARG A 172 -7.68 -11.04 18.00
N GLY A 173 -6.58 -11.77 17.81
CA GLY A 173 -5.23 -11.23 17.79
C GLY A 173 -5.01 -10.24 16.63
N CYS A 174 -5.49 -10.54 15.42
CA CYS A 174 -5.42 -9.62 14.28
C CYS A 174 -6.14 -8.29 14.60
N ILE A 175 -7.39 -8.38 15.07
CA ILE A 175 -8.19 -7.19 15.41
C ILE A 175 -7.55 -6.41 16.57
N SER A 176 -7.13 -7.09 17.62
CA SER A 176 -6.51 -6.46 18.80
C SER A 176 -5.21 -5.74 18.41
N THR A 177 -4.37 -6.35 17.59
CA THR A 177 -3.14 -5.71 17.09
C THR A 177 -3.46 -4.41 16.35
N TYR A 178 -4.43 -4.43 15.43
CA TYR A 178 -4.82 -3.20 14.71
C TYR A 178 -5.28 -2.11 15.69
N LEU A 179 -6.15 -2.43 16.64
CA LEU A 179 -6.68 -1.46 17.59
C LEU A 179 -5.60 -0.89 18.51
N VAL A 180 -4.67 -1.71 18.98
CA VAL A 180 -3.51 -1.25 19.78
C VAL A 180 -2.65 -0.30 18.94
N LEU A 181 -2.34 -0.66 17.69
CA LEU A 181 -1.54 0.20 16.82
C LEU A 181 -2.25 1.51 16.47
N LYS A 182 -3.57 1.49 16.31
CA LYS A 182 -4.39 2.70 16.13
C LYS A 182 -4.29 3.64 17.35
N GLU A 183 -4.38 3.12 18.56
CA GLU A 183 -4.18 3.88 19.78
C GLU A 183 -2.75 4.45 19.87
N LYS A 184 -1.74 3.63 19.54
CA LYS A 184 -0.34 4.05 19.48
C LYS A 184 -0.10 5.15 18.43
N ALA A 185 -0.76 5.10 17.29
CA ALA A 185 -0.69 6.16 16.28
C ALA A 185 -1.23 7.50 16.83
N ALA A 186 -2.34 7.47 17.58
CA ALA A 186 -2.87 8.66 18.22
C ALA A 186 -1.92 9.21 19.30
N GLN A 187 -1.28 8.34 20.11
CA GLN A 187 -0.27 8.72 21.10
C GLN A 187 0.96 9.35 20.42
N PHE A 188 1.48 8.74 19.36
CA PHE A 188 2.58 9.26 18.56
C PHE A 188 2.29 10.68 18.04
N ASN A 189 1.08 10.89 17.51
CA ASN A 189 0.67 12.19 16.99
C ASN A 189 0.48 13.25 18.08
N ALA A 190 0.23 12.84 19.32
CA ALA A 190 0.08 13.74 20.48
C ALA A 190 1.39 13.99 21.25
N ASP A 191 2.42 13.21 21.00
CA ASP A 191 3.71 13.31 21.70
C ASP A 191 4.46 14.58 21.31
N LYS A 192 4.81 15.40 22.29
CA LYS A 192 5.43 16.72 22.08
C LYS A 192 6.88 16.64 21.58
N GLU A 193 7.64 15.64 22.05
CA GLU A 193 9.03 15.43 21.62
C GLU A 193 9.05 15.00 20.15
N ILE A 194 8.21 14.03 19.80
CA ILE A 194 8.05 13.54 18.42
C ILE A 194 7.62 14.66 17.48
N GLN A 195 6.61 15.44 17.86
CA GLN A 195 6.12 16.54 17.02
C GLN A 195 7.15 17.67 16.85
N ALA A 196 7.92 17.98 17.89
CA ALA A 196 9.01 18.94 17.78
C ALA A 196 10.12 18.44 16.84
N LEU A 197 10.46 17.16 16.94
CA LEU A 197 11.47 16.52 16.09
C LEU A 197 11.00 16.46 14.62
N LEU A 198 9.75 16.08 14.38
CA LEU A 198 9.17 16.08 13.03
C LEU A 198 9.12 17.50 12.43
N ALA A 199 8.81 18.52 13.24
CA ALA A 199 8.85 19.91 12.79
C ALA A 199 10.26 20.34 12.42
N GLU A 200 11.28 19.93 13.17
CA GLU A 200 12.69 20.22 12.86
C GLU A 200 13.16 19.50 11.58
N ILE A 201 12.84 18.20 11.44
CA ILE A 201 13.20 17.39 10.27
C ILE A 201 12.56 17.97 8.99
N ASN A 202 11.32 18.40 9.07
CA ASN A 202 10.56 18.93 7.95
C ASN A 202 10.63 20.47 7.84
N ALA A 203 11.47 21.11 8.65
CA ALA A 203 11.58 22.57 8.63
C ALA A 203 12.06 23.04 7.25
N ASP A 204 11.19 23.81 6.61
CA ASP A 204 11.50 24.63 5.46
C ASP A 204 11.55 26.11 5.92
N ASP A 205 12.61 26.81 5.60
CA ASP A 205 12.74 28.24 5.87
C ASP A 205 11.79 29.10 5.02
N GLY A 206 10.87 28.46 4.28
CA GLY A 206 9.95 29.08 3.34
C GLY A 206 10.54 29.30 1.95
N SER A 207 11.83 29.04 1.76
CA SER A 207 12.48 29.25 0.46
C SER A 207 11.95 28.29 -0.61
N MET A 208 11.55 27.07 -0.20
CA MET A 208 11.09 26.02 -1.09
C MET A 208 9.58 25.91 -1.17
N SER A 209 8.84 26.31 -0.14
CA SER A 209 7.39 26.12 -0.06
C SER A 209 6.60 26.73 -1.24
N GLN A 210 7.09 27.83 -1.78
CA GLN A 210 6.51 28.48 -2.96
C GLN A 210 6.54 27.63 -4.24
N TYR A 211 7.42 26.62 -4.29
CA TYR A 211 7.58 25.74 -5.44
C TYR A 211 6.73 24.47 -5.34
N PHE A 212 6.20 24.16 -4.16
CA PHE A 212 5.37 22.98 -3.94
C PHE A 212 3.95 23.15 -4.51
N GLY A 213 3.24 22.06 -4.70
CA GLY A 213 1.90 22.02 -5.27
C GLY A 213 1.91 21.86 -6.79
N ALA A 214 0.94 22.44 -7.48
CA ALA A 214 0.80 22.26 -8.91
C ALA A 214 2.01 22.80 -9.69
N TYR A 215 2.47 22.01 -10.66
CA TYR A 215 3.54 22.42 -11.58
C TYR A 215 3.16 23.69 -12.37
N SER A 216 4.12 24.59 -12.53
CA SER A 216 4.07 25.65 -13.55
C SER A 216 5.46 25.92 -14.12
N ALA A 217 5.53 26.33 -15.38
CA ALA A 217 6.78 26.66 -16.04
C ALA A 217 7.51 27.83 -15.37
N ASP A 218 6.77 28.78 -14.81
CA ASP A 218 7.34 29.94 -14.11
C ASP A 218 7.95 29.53 -12.76
N LYS A 219 7.28 28.66 -11.98
CA LYS A 219 7.85 28.07 -10.76
C LYS A 219 9.12 27.28 -11.06
N ALA A 220 9.11 26.46 -12.11
CA ALA A 220 10.27 25.68 -12.50
C ALA A 220 11.46 26.56 -12.91
N ARG A 221 11.19 27.68 -13.60
CA ARG A 221 12.22 28.67 -13.96
C ARG A 221 12.77 29.37 -12.72
N ALA A 222 11.91 29.84 -11.83
CA ALA A 222 12.30 30.49 -10.59
C ALA A 222 13.13 29.56 -9.70
N LEU A 223 12.74 28.29 -9.55
CA LEU A 223 13.48 27.28 -8.81
C LEU A 223 14.88 27.06 -9.40
N LYS A 224 15.02 27.05 -10.73
CA LYS A 224 16.31 26.88 -11.41
C LYS A 224 17.29 28.03 -11.12
N GLU A 225 16.77 29.21 -10.87
CA GLU A 225 17.53 30.43 -10.56
C GLU A 225 17.76 30.64 -9.04
N GLN A 226 17.10 29.83 -8.19
CA GLN A 226 17.21 29.89 -6.74
C GLN A 226 18.64 29.49 -6.30
N PRO A 227 19.35 30.33 -5.56
CA PRO A 227 20.63 29.95 -4.99
C PRO A 227 20.42 29.01 -3.80
N PHE A 228 21.28 27.98 -3.68
CA PHE A 228 21.29 27.05 -2.56
C PHE A 228 22.73 26.99 -1.96
N ASP A 229 22.83 27.12 -0.66
CA ASP A 229 24.08 26.78 0.05
C ASP A 229 24.13 25.27 0.25
N ARG A 230 24.85 24.59 -0.65
CA ARG A 230 25.00 23.14 -0.62
C ARG A 230 25.78 22.66 0.60
N SER A 231 26.67 23.45 1.16
CA SER A 231 27.46 23.06 2.33
C SER A 231 26.59 23.07 3.59
N GLU A 232 25.70 24.05 3.74
CA GLU A 232 24.76 24.12 4.83
C GLU A 232 23.77 22.92 4.76
N ILE A 233 23.14 22.68 3.58
CA ILE A 233 22.23 21.57 3.38
C ILE A 233 22.90 20.23 3.67
N SER A 234 24.13 20.02 3.16
CA SER A 234 24.84 18.74 3.32
C SER A 234 25.32 18.46 4.74
N SER A 235 25.48 19.50 5.56
CA SER A 235 25.93 19.39 6.97
C SER A 235 24.79 19.25 7.97
N LYS A 236 23.54 19.48 7.55
CA LYS A 236 22.35 19.39 8.41
C LYS A 236 22.08 17.94 8.80
N GLY A 237 22.14 17.62 10.10
CA GLY A 237 21.65 16.35 10.64
C GLY A 237 20.12 16.36 10.67
N LEU A 238 19.49 15.23 10.31
CA LEU A 238 18.01 15.11 10.24
C LEU A 238 17.41 14.32 11.40
N GLN A 239 18.22 13.87 12.35
CA GLN A 239 17.82 13.19 13.59
C GLN A 239 16.86 11.99 13.39
N TYR A 240 16.95 11.31 12.26
CA TYR A 240 16.10 10.15 11.96
C TYR A 240 16.31 9.00 12.96
N GLU A 241 17.54 8.81 13.47
CA GLU A 241 17.82 7.78 14.48
C GLU A 241 17.05 8.03 15.78
N ARG A 242 16.95 9.30 16.22
CA ARG A 242 16.17 9.65 17.41
C ARG A 242 14.68 9.42 17.18
N LEU A 243 14.16 9.84 16.03
CA LEU A 243 12.76 9.62 15.66
C LEU A 243 12.43 8.12 15.58
N ASP A 244 13.34 7.35 15.01
CA ASP A 244 13.17 5.91 14.87
C ASP A 244 13.15 5.21 16.23
N GLN A 245 14.00 5.62 17.17
CA GLN A 245 14.00 5.11 18.55
C GLN A 245 12.69 5.46 19.27
N LEU A 246 12.22 6.70 19.19
CA LEU A 246 10.96 7.13 19.80
C LEU A 246 9.74 6.40 19.23
N THR A 247 9.85 5.85 18.05
CA THR A 247 8.78 5.00 17.47
C THR A 247 8.71 3.63 18.14
N ILE A 248 9.83 3.16 18.71
CA ILE A 248 9.90 1.88 19.43
C ILE A 248 9.50 2.05 20.90
N ASP A 249 9.86 3.17 21.54
CA ASP A 249 9.56 3.49 22.92
C ASP A 249 8.06 3.74 23.15
#